data_34fe5d48bd4c53a54dccb2c3463f50ba
#
_entry.id   34fe5d48bd4c53a54dccb2c3463f50ba
#
_cell.length_a   1.000
_cell.length_b   1.000
_cell.length_c   1.000
_cell.angle_alpha   90.00
_cell.angle_beta   90.00
_cell.angle_gamma   90.00
#
_symmetry.space_group_name_H-M   'P 1'
#
loop_
_entity.id
_entity.type
_entity.pdbx_description
1 polymer ?
#
loop_
_entity_poly.entity_id
_entity_poly.type
_entity_poly.pdbx_seq_one_letter_code
_entity_poly.pdbx_strand_id
1 'polypeptide(L)'
;MSSIMNNQSWSKLVSQNRKKCEKILSVSNDIRYAGVFNEFGRTISGKIRPGMKPIFSPDVVRQEFFAIASMMRLREKSSKVLGGVEFVSISHKKINIVLFYTKGMTYYITFNKTLGLSLEEIKKIKKIIIQV
;
A
#
# COMPACT_ATOMS: atom_id res chain seq x y z
N MET A 1 -26.20 8.00 -7.39
CA MET A 1 -25.69 7.87 -6.66
C MET A 1 -24.78 8.56 -6.27
N SER A 2 -24.89 9.15 -5.68
CA SER A 2 -23.83 9.75 -5.41
C SER A 2 -23.02 8.90 -4.74
N SER A 3 -22.46 8.22 -5.42
CA SER A 3 -21.38 7.58 -4.89
C SER A 3 -20.35 8.51 -4.38
N ILE A 4 -20.66 9.74 -4.36
CA ILE A 4 -19.70 10.68 -3.86
C ILE A 4 -19.58 10.51 -2.36
N MET A 5 -18.39 10.17 -1.94
CA MET A 5 -18.08 10.09 -0.55
C MET A 5 -18.11 11.50 0.03
N ASN A 6 -18.91 11.74 1.05
CA ASN A 6 -18.95 13.04 1.69
C ASN A 6 -17.64 13.27 2.48
N ASN A 7 -17.40 14.50 2.92
CA ASN A 7 -16.18 14.85 3.63
C ASN A 7 -15.95 14.00 4.87
N GLN A 8 -17.03 13.66 5.57
CA GLN A 8 -16.98 12.86 6.78
C GLN A 8 -16.53 11.44 6.50
N SER A 9 -17.08 10.81 5.45
CA SER A 9 -16.71 9.46 5.04
C SER A 9 -15.26 9.41 4.55
N TRP A 10 -14.84 10.42 3.80
CA TRP A 10 -13.46 10.51 3.33
C TRP A 10 -12.49 10.67 4.50
N SER A 11 -12.81 11.58 5.44
CA SER A 11 -11.97 11.80 6.62
C SER A 11 -11.84 10.54 7.46
N LYS A 12 -12.93 9.78 7.60
CA LYS A 12 -12.90 8.51 8.32
C LYS A 12 -12.01 7.49 7.62
N LEU A 13 -12.11 7.39 6.30
CA LEU A 13 -11.28 6.50 5.50
C LEU A 13 -9.80 6.85 5.65
N VAL A 14 -9.46 8.13 5.55
CA VAL A 14 -8.09 8.62 5.71
C VAL A 14 -7.56 8.28 7.11
N SER A 15 -8.36 8.57 8.14
CA SER A 15 -7.97 8.33 9.53
C SER A 15 -7.75 6.85 9.82
N GLN A 16 -8.66 5.99 9.37
CA GLN A 16 -8.55 4.55 9.58
C GLN A 16 -7.31 3.98 8.89
N ASN A 17 -7.04 4.44 7.66
CA ASN A 17 -5.89 3.97 6.92
C ASN A 17 -4.57 4.53 7.44
N ARG A 18 -4.58 5.74 8.00
CA ARG A 18 -3.40 6.27 8.68
C ARG A 18 -3.00 5.37 9.85
N LYS A 19 -3.98 4.93 10.65
CA LYS A 19 -3.72 4.02 11.77
C LYS A 19 -3.15 2.69 11.28
N LYS A 20 -3.68 2.16 10.19
CA LYS A 20 -3.15 0.94 9.59
C LYS A 20 -1.71 1.13 9.13
N CYS A 21 -1.40 2.24 8.46
CA CYS A 21 -0.05 2.54 8.02
C CYS A 21 0.93 2.64 9.19
N GLU A 22 0.51 3.26 10.28
CA GLU A 22 1.34 3.35 11.49
C GLU A 22 1.60 1.96 12.08
N LYS A 23 0.59 1.10 12.14
CA LYS A 23 0.77 -0.27 12.61
C LYS A 23 1.68 -1.08 11.69
N ILE A 24 1.56 -0.89 10.38
CA ILE A 24 2.42 -1.57 9.42
C ILE A 24 3.88 -1.21 9.66
N LEU A 25 4.18 0.08 9.89
CA LEU A 25 5.55 0.51 10.19
C LEU A 25 6.12 -0.19 11.41
N SER A 26 5.28 -0.59 12.36
CA SER A 26 5.76 -1.25 13.57
C SER A 26 6.06 -2.74 13.37
N VAL A 27 5.71 -3.32 12.22
CA VAL A 27 5.97 -4.75 11.97
C VAL A 27 7.45 -5.05 11.82
N SER A 28 8.22 -4.13 11.23
CA SER A 28 9.65 -4.32 11.01
C SER A 28 10.36 -2.98 10.96
N ASN A 29 11.56 -2.92 11.53
CA ASN A 29 12.40 -1.72 11.45
C ASN A 29 12.89 -1.45 10.02
N ASP A 30 12.80 -2.44 9.14
CA ASP A 30 13.21 -2.29 7.74
C ASP A 30 12.17 -1.61 6.88
N ILE A 31 10.95 -1.43 7.36
CA ILE A 31 9.91 -0.74 6.62
C ILE A 31 10.19 0.77 6.66
N ARG A 32 10.30 1.38 5.48
CA ARG A 32 10.59 2.80 5.34
C ARG A 32 9.33 3.63 5.25
N TYR A 33 8.36 3.14 4.50
CA TYR A 33 7.12 3.84 4.20
C TYR A 33 5.98 2.85 4.07
N ALA A 34 4.82 3.23 4.54
CA ALA A 34 3.57 2.50 4.31
C ALA A 34 2.54 3.50 3.85
N GLY A 35 1.92 3.22 2.71
CA GLY A 35 0.89 4.09 2.16
C GLY A 35 -0.22 3.29 1.51
N VAL A 36 -1.31 3.97 1.22
CA VAL A 36 -2.45 3.37 0.56
C VAL A 36 -3.05 4.38 -0.42
N PHE A 37 -3.42 3.88 -1.59
CA PHE A 37 -4.04 4.71 -2.62
C PHE A 37 -5.25 3.98 -3.23
N ASN A 38 -6.11 4.75 -3.86
CA ASN A 38 -7.33 4.19 -4.44
C ASN A 38 -7.07 3.61 -5.83
N GLU A 39 -8.12 3.13 -6.46
CA GLU A 39 -8.04 2.48 -7.77
C GLU A 39 -7.53 3.37 -8.90
N PHE A 40 -7.50 4.67 -8.69
CA PHE A 40 -6.95 5.63 -9.67
C PHE A 40 -5.58 6.15 -9.29
N GLY A 41 -4.99 5.62 -8.22
CA GLY A 41 -3.67 6.04 -7.76
C GLY A 41 -3.66 7.26 -6.86
N ARG A 42 -4.85 7.74 -6.44
CA ARG A 42 -4.93 8.87 -5.52
C ARG A 42 -4.59 8.40 -4.10
N THR A 43 -3.65 9.08 -3.46
CA THR A 43 -3.25 8.76 -2.10
C THR A 43 -4.39 8.98 -1.11
N ILE A 44 -4.68 7.96 -0.33
CA ILE A 44 -5.64 8.03 0.78
C ILE A 44 -4.89 8.40 2.05
N SER A 45 -3.79 7.72 2.33
CA SER A 45 -2.97 7.98 3.51
C SER A 45 -1.58 7.42 3.30
N GLY A 46 -0.63 7.89 4.10
CA GLY A 46 0.72 7.35 4.07
C GLY A 46 1.52 7.86 5.24
N LYS A 47 2.50 7.09 5.63
CA LYS A 47 3.38 7.43 6.73
C LYS A 47 4.80 6.99 6.41
N ILE A 48 5.73 7.94 6.45
CA ILE A 48 7.15 7.64 6.33
C ILE A 48 7.73 7.44 7.73
N ARG A 49 8.66 6.51 7.85
CA ARG A 49 9.32 6.30 9.15
C ARG A 49 10.05 7.57 9.57
N PRO A 50 9.90 8.02 10.82
CA PRO A 50 10.60 9.20 11.31
C PRO A 50 12.10 9.11 11.05
N GLY A 51 12.70 10.21 10.61
CA GLY A 51 14.12 10.28 10.31
C GLY A 51 14.52 9.84 8.91
N MET A 52 13.58 9.31 8.14
CA MET A 52 13.85 8.92 6.76
C MET A 52 13.34 9.96 5.78
N LYS A 53 14.06 10.11 4.66
CA LYS A 53 13.66 11.02 3.60
C LYS A 53 12.83 10.28 2.55
N PRO A 54 11.87 10.95 1.92
CA PRO A 54 11.15 10.34 0.80
C PRO A 54 12.11 9.91 -0.31
N ILE A 55 11.84 8.76 -0.90
CA ILE A 55 12.67 8.24 -2.01
C ILE A 55 12.35 8.99 -3.29
N PHE A 56 11.07 9.30 -3.51
CA PHE A 56 10.60 9.90 -4.75
C PHE A 56 10.10 11.33 -4.51
N SER A 57 10.24 12.16 -5.56
CA SER A 57 9.56 13.45 -5.58
C SER A 57 8.04 13.23 -5.65
N PRO A 58 7.22 14.23 -5.29
CA PRO A 58 5.77 14.09 -5.39
C PRO A 58 5.26 13.72 -6.78
N ASP A 59 5.89 14.24 -7.84
CA ASP A 59 5.49 13.90 -9.21
C ASP A 59 5.75 12.43 -9.53
N VAL A 60 6.89 11.91 -9.10
CA VAL A 60 7.24 10.51 -9.32
C VAL A 60 6.31 9.60 -8.53
N VAL A 61 5.96 9.97 -7.31
CA VAL A 61 4.99 9.21 -6.50
C VAL A 61 3.65 9.11 -7.23
N ARG A 62 3.16 10.21 -7.78
CA ARG A 62 1.88 10.19 -8.52
C ARG A 62 1.93 9.26 -9.71
N GLN A 63 3.02 9.29 -10.47
CA GLN A 63 3.20 8.39 -11.62
C GLN A 63 3.30 6.93 -11.19
N GLU A 64 4.05 6.67 -10.14
CA GLU A 64 4.23 5.32 -9.59
C GLU A 64 2.90 4.74 -9.12
N PHE A 65 2.15 5.51 -8.33
CA PHE A 65 0.88 5.03 -7.79
C PHE A 65 -0.16 4.85 -8.89
N PHE A 66 -0.19 5.73 -9.88
CA PHE A 66 -1.09 5.58 -11.02
C PHE A 66 -0.79 4.30 -11.81
N ALA A 67 0.48 4.06 -12.09
CA ALA A 67 0.90 2.87 -12.84
C ALA A 67 0.55 1.59 -12.09
N ILE A 68 0.81 1.57 -10.79
CA ILE A 68 0.52 0.40 -9.96
C ILE A 68 -0.99 0.18 -9.83
N ALA A 69 -1.76 1.25 -9.62
CA ALA A 69 -3.21 1.14 -9.55
C ALA A 69 -3.78 0.55 -10.85
N SER A 70 -3.25 0.95 -11.99
CA SER A 70 -3.65 0.42 -13.28
C SER A 70 -3.33 -1.07 -13.41
N MET A 71 -2.14 -1.46 -12.97
CA MET A 71 -1.74 -2.87 -12.96
C MET A 71 -2.66 -3.71 -12.07
N MET A 72 -2.99 -3.20 -10.88
CA MET A 72 -3.84 -3.94 -9.95
C MET A 72 -5.26 -4.10 -10.48
N ARG A 73 -5.81 -3.05 -11.14
CA ARG A 73 -7.11 -3.17 -11.79
C ARG A 73 -7.11 -4.26 -12.88
N LEU A 74 -6.01 -4.33 -13.64
CA LEU A 74 -5.85 -5.35 -14.66
C LEU A 74 -5.79 -6.74 -14.03
N ARG A 75 -5.03 -6.89 -12.96
CA ARG A 75 -4.91 -8.18 -12.25
C ARG A 75 -6.24 -8.63 -11.68
N GLU A 76 -7.07 -7.71 -11.21
CA GLU A 76 -8.37 -8.06 -10.65
C GLU A 76 -9.29 -8.72 -11.66
N LYS A 77 -9.16 -8.40 -12.95
CA LYS A 77 -9.93 -9.06 -14.00
C LYS A 77 -9.67 -10.55 -14.09
N SER A 78 -8.50 -11.00 -13.67
CA SER A 78 -8.12 -12.41 -13.67
C SER A 78 -8.48 -13.13 -12.39
N SER A 79 -9.04 -12.43 -11.40
CA SER A 79 -9.23 -12.99 -10.06
C SER A 79 -10.23 -14.14 -10.01
N LYS A 80 -11.19 -14.18 -10.94
CA LYS A 80 -12.16 -15.28 -10.98
C LYS A 80 -11.50 -16.61 -11.35
N VAL A 81 -10.46 -16.57 -12.15
CA VAL A 81 -9.75 -17.75 -12.62
C VAL A 81 -8.58 -18.09 -11.71
N LEU A 82 -7.80 -17.06 -11.31
CA LEU A 82 -6.57 -17.26 -10.57
C LEU A 82 -6.73 -17.08 -9.06
N GLY A 83 -7.86 -16.58 -8.62
CA GLY A 83 -8.04 -16.10 -7.25
C GLY A 83 -7.55 -14.67 -7.14
N GLY A 84 -7.88 -13.99 -6.04
CA GLY A 84 -7.42 -12.65 -5.80
C GLY A 84 -5.91 -12.60 -5.61
N VAL A 85 -5.32 -11.45 -5.92
CA VAL A 85 -3.88 -11.25 -5.70
C VAL A 85 -3.62 -11.20 -4.19
N GLU A 86 -2.70 -12.05 -3.72
CA GLU A 86 -2.32 -12.03 -2.31
C GLU A 86 -1.33 -10.92 -2.01
N PHE A 87 -0.31 -10.78 -2.83
CA PHE A 87 0.64 -9.67 -2.75
C PHE A 87 1.48 -9.64 -4.03
N VAL A 88 2.14 -8.49 -4.26
CA VAL A 88 3.10 -8.31 -5.34
C VAL A 88 4.39 -7.81 -4.71
N SER A 89 5.52 -8.40 -5.08
CA SER A 89 6.83 -7.94 -4.63
C SER A 89 7.63 -7.43 -5.83
N ILE A 90 8.15 -6.21 -5.70
CA ILE A 90 9.03 -5.62 -6.71
C ILE A 90 10.38 -5.41 -6.04
N SER A 91 11.36 -6.19 -6.50
CA SER A 91 12.69 -6.16 -5.90
C SER A 91 13.62 -5.29 -6.73
N HIS A 92 13.98 -4.11 -6.20
CA HIS A 92 15.02 -3.27 -6.77
C HIS A 92 16.34 -3.55 -6.05
N LYS A 93 17.44 -3.05 -6.59
CA LYS A 93 18.75 -3.28 -5.96
C LYS A 93 18.85 -2.69 -4.57
N LYS A 94 18.22 -1.54 -4.33
CA LYS A 94 18.34 -0.83 -3.05
C LYS A 94 17.10 -0.95 -2.17
N ILE A 95 15.94 -1.21 -2.73
CA ILE A 95 14.65 -1.15 -2.05
C ILE A 95 13.77 -2.29 -2.53
N ASN A 96 13.04 -2.90 -1.63
CA ASN A 96 11.95 -3.80 -1.98
C ASN A 96 10.63 -3.07 -1.80
N ILE A 97 9.70 -3.30 -2.71
CA ILE A 97 8.35 -2.76 -2.65
C ILE A 97 7.39 -3.94 -2.56
N VAL A 98 6.46 -3.91 -1.62
CA VAL A 98 5.44 -4.94 -1.51
C VAL A 98 4.08 -4.29 -1.57
N LEU A 99 3.20 -4.86 -2.38
CA LEU A 99 1.86 -4.35 -2.63
C LEU A 99 0.83 -5.35 -2.13
N PHE A 100 -0.21 -4.84 -1.47
CA PHE A 100 -1.39 -5.63 -1.12
C PHE A 100 -2.62 -4.93 -1.68
N TYR A 101 -3.57 -5.70 -2.19
CA TYR A 101 -4.75 -5.14 -2.80
C TYR A 101 -5.99 -5.64 -2.09
N THR A 102 -6.85 -4.75 -1.68
CA THR A 102 -8.14 -5.10 -1.08
C THR A 102 -9.16 -4.00 -1.32
N LYS A 103 -10.35 -4.39 -1.74
CA LYS A 103 -11.50 -3.47 -1.89
C LYS A 103 -11.19 -2.21 -2.70
N GLY A 104 -10.47 -2.38 -3.81
CA GLY A 104 -10.12 -1.26 -4.69
C GLY A 104 -8.97 -0.40 -4.19
N MET A 105 -8.37 -0.73 -3.06
CA MET A 105 -7.24 0.00 -2.51
C MET A 105 -5.97 -0.82 -2.63
N THR A 106 -4.85 -0.15 -2.89
CA THR A 106 -3.52 -0.76 -2.88
C THR A 106 -2.71 -0.20 -1.72
N TYR A 107 -2.17 -1.09 -0.90
CA TYR A 107 -1.21 -0.74 0.13
C TYR A 107 0.17 -0.90 -0.44
N TYR A 108 0.97 0.16 -0.33
CA TYR A 108 2.30 0.27 -0.94
C TYR A 108 3.32 0.41 0.20
N ILE A 109 4.20 -0.59 0.33
CA ILE A 109 5.10 -0.66 1.47
C ILE A 109 6.51 -0.81 0.95
N THR A 110 7.42 0.07 1.39
CA THR A 110 8.83 -0.01 0.99
C THR A 110 9.69 -0.51 2.14
N PHE A 111 10.66 -1.35 1.79
CA PHE A 111 11.57 -1.97 2.73
C PHE A 111 13.01 -1.67 2.35
N ASN A 112 13.87 -1.51 3.34
CA ASN A 112 15.30 -1.53 3.11
C ASN A 112 15.72 -2.89 2.56
N LYS A 113 16.75 -2.90 1.71
CA LYS A 113 17.21 -4.13 1.07
C LYS A 113 18.24 -4.81 1.98
N THR A 114 17.82 -5.36 3.09
CA THR A 114 18.75 -6.02 4.02
C THR A 114 18.71 -7.54 3.89
N LEU A 115 17.66 -8.18 4.40
CA LEU A 115 17.57 -9.64 4.43
C LEU A 115 16.41 -10.20 3.64
N GLY A 116 15.69 -9.35 2.93
CA GLY A 116 14.50 -9.77 2.24
C GLY A 116 13.29 -9.84 3.15
N LEU A 117 12.13 -9.98 2.53
CA LEU A 117 10.86 -9.98 3.23
C LEU A 117 10.51 -11.41 3.64
N SER A 118 10.20 -11.62 4.91
CA SER A 118 9.78 -12.93 5.38
C SER A 118 8.28 -13.13 5.15
N LEU A 119 7.87 -14.37 4.97
CA LEU A 119 6.44 -14.71 4.85
C LEU A 119 5.69 -14.33 6.12
N GLU A 120 6.33 -14.42 7.27
CA GLU A 120 5.72 -14.05 8.53
C GLU A 120 5.39 -12.56 8.59
N GLU A 121 6.30 -11.73 8.12
CA GLU A 121 6.05 -10.28 8.04
C GLU A 121 4.92 -9.96 7.06
N ILE A 122 4.89 -10.64 5.91
CA ILE A 122 3.81 -10.49 4.94
C ILE A 122 2.46 -10.83 5.59
N LYS A 123 2.39 -11.92 6.33
CA LYS A 123 1.15 -12.33 7.01
C LYS A 123 0.71 -11.31 8.05
N LYS A 124 1.65 -10.76 8.81
CA LYS A 124 1.35 -9.74 9.82
C LYS A 124 0.80 -8.47 9.18
N ILE A 125 1.41 -8.04 8.10
CA ILE A 125 0.96 -6.85 7.37
C ILE A 125 -0.44 -7.07 6.81
N LYS A 126 -0.67 -8.21 6.17
CA LYS A 126 -1.97 -8.54 5.60
C LYS A 126 -3.06 -8.55 6.66
N LYS A 127 -2.75 -9.06 7.85
CA LYS A 127 -3.70 -9.09 8.97
C LYS A 127 -4.10 -7.68 9.40
N ILE A 128 -3.15 -6.75 9.43
CA ILE A 128 -3.41 -5.34 9.74
C ILE A 128 -4.32 -4.73 8.68
N ILE A 129 -4.03 -4.99 7.40
CA ILE A 129 -4.76 -4.40 6.27
C ILE A 129 -6.22 -4.83 6.27
N ILE A 130 -6.51 -6.09 6.56
CA ILE A 130 -7.87 -6.60 6.50
C ILE A 130 -8.69 -6.33 7.75
N GLN A 131 -8.11 -5.77 8.80
CA GLN A 131 -8.86 -5.39 9.99
C GLN A 131 -9.86 -4.29 9.67
N VAL A 132 -11.01 -4.37 10.29
CA VAL A 132 -12.09 -3.39 10.11
C VAL A 132 -11.88 -2.20 11.05
#